data_02b40ee9ccdd3e49de07c2899ea4a3fe
#
_entry.id   02b40ee9ccdd3e49de07c2899ea4a3fe
#
_cell.length_a   1.000
_cell.length_b   1.000
_cell.length_c   1.000
_cell.angle_alpha   90.00
_cell.angle_beta   90.00
_cell.angle_gamma   90.00
#
_symmetry.space_group_name_H-M   'P 1'
#
loop_
_entity.id
_entity.type
_entity.pdbx_description
1 polymer ?
#
loop_
_entity_poly.entity_id
_entity_poly.type
_entity_poly.pdbx_seq_one_letter_code
_entity_poly.pdbx_strand_id
1 'polypeptide(L)'
;ENVKNVIAYDQKGVITPKITQENGKTDITVQFNEKVVGIDKKLLFHIRYENKDIARQLGNIWEIHIPGIENDESLGEYSVSLQTPASFPANAYMTPLPASGSRWTKEQLIQGGINAAYGEFQSYIANLTYNLENDTLSPKMTTITIPADTAYQTISIDSVTPKPKEMKKDADGNWIASYELTAKQTIDVIAKLHIQTYNKPKPAFTNEAVDVQKYTQANRYWETNDSKIQELAKKYTTPRAIYEYVTRTLSYLENDTNESIRKGALGALADPASSVCTEFTDLFIAIARAAGIPAREVIGYAYTTDKVSFPLLTGSDVLHAWAEYYDADKKLWISVDPTWGNTAKMNYFDIFD
;
A
#
# COMPACT_ATOMS: atom_id res chain seq x y z
N GLU A 1 0.90 11.27 19.63
CA GLU A 1 1.59 11.12 20.95
C GLU A 1 2.92 11.88 21.05
N ASN A 2 3.46 12.39 19.97
CA ASN A 2 4.78 13.04 19.96
C ASN A 2 4.74 14.56 19.73
N VAL A 3 3.65 15.22 20.12
CA VAL A 3 3.55 16.67 20.03
C VAL A 3 4.38 17.31 21.15
N LYS A 4 5.34 18.16 20.77
CA LYS A 4 6.26 18.84 21.68
C LYS A 4 6.40 20.31 21.30
N ASN A 5 6.98 21.09 22.19
CA ASN A 5 7.35 22.49 21.95
C ASN A 5 6.17 23.33 21.43
N VAL A 6 4.99 23.15 22.04
CA VAL A 6 3.76 23.87 21.64
C VAL A 6 3.88 25.31 22.10
N ILE A 7 3.78 26.23 21.15
CA ILE A 7 3.77 27.67 21.37
C ILE A 7 2.51 28.22 20.72
N ALA A 8 1.73 28.99 21.44
CA ALA A 8 0.59 29.70 20.89
C ALA A 8 0.79 31.22 21.08
N TYR A 9 0.24 32.01 20.17
CA TYR A 9 0.21 33.47 20.29
C TYR A 9 -0.97 34.05 19.52
N ASP A 10 -1.50 35.16 20.05
CA ASP A 10 -2.45 36.03 19.40
C ASP A 10 -1.84 37.41 19.13
N GLN A 11 -2.66 38.37 18.71
CA GLN A 11 -2.20 39.74 18.43
C GLN A 11 -1.62 40.46 19.66
N LYS A 12 -1.99 40.02 20.88
CA LYS A 12 -1.50 40.62 22.15
C LYS A 12 -0.27 39.92 22.74
N GLY A 13 0.18 38.81 22.17
CA GLY A 13 1.42 38.17 22.59
C GLY A 13 1.34 36.66 22.76
N VAL A 14 2.35 36.13 23.45
CA VAL A 14 2.49 34.68 23.68
C VAL A 14 1.46 34.18 24.68
N ILE A 15 0.93 33.00 24.41
CA ILE A 15 -0.03 32.28 25.24
C ILE A 15 0.61 30.97 25.66
N THR A 16 0.49 30.60 26.94
CA THR A 16 0.89 29.27 27.41
C THR A 16 -0.27 28.30 27.22
N PRO A 17 -0.21 27.34 26.28
CA PRO A 17 -1.28 26.39 26.09
C PRO A 17 -1.31 25.33 27.20
N LYS A 18 -2.49 24.81 27.53
CA LYS A 18 -2.65 23.60 28.34
C LYS A 18 -2.67 22.41 27.40
N ILE A 19 -1.77 21.44 27.63
CA ILE A 19 -1.64 20.23 26.81
C ILE A 19 -2.08 19.04 27.66
N THR A 20 -3.00 18.23 27.15
CA THR A 20 -3.42 16.94 27.71
C THR A 20 -3.23 15.85 26.69
N GLN A 21 -2.68 14.71 27.11
CA GLN A 21 -2.43 13.55 26.25
C GLN A 21 -3.10 12.32 26.86
N GLU A 22 -4.12 11.82 26.18
CA GLU A 22 -4.87 10.64 26.61
C GLU A 22 -5.22 9.77 25.40
N ASN A 23 -5.07 8.45 25.53
CA ASN A 23 -5.48 7.45 24.53
C ASN A 23 -4.98 7.74 23.11
N GLY A 24 -3.72 8.19 22.96
CA GLY A 24 -3.13 8.51 21.65
C GLY A 24 -3.56 9.87 21.07
N LYS A 25 -4.40 10.61 21.78
CA LYS A 25 -4.87 11.94 21.39
C LYS A 25 -4.14 13.02 22.20
N THR A 26 -3.80 14.13 21.52
CA THR A 26 -3.23 15.33 22.16
C THR A 26 -4.21 16.48 22.02
N ASP A 27 -4.73 16.97 23.13
CA ASP A 27 -5.59 18.15 23.17
C ASP A 27 -4.76 19.39 23.58
N ILE A 28 -4.82 20.42 22.75
CA ILE A 28 -4.16 21.71 22.97
C ILE A 28 -5.23 22.75 23.27
N THR A 29 -5.34 23.15 24.53
CA THR A 29 -6.30 24.17 24.97
C THR A 29 -5.60 25.52 25.06
N VAL A 30 -6.15 26.53 24.36
CA VAL A 30 -5.59 27.87 24.30
C VAL A 30 -6.60 28.86 24.90
N GLN A 31 -6.15 29.64 25.86
CA GLN A 31 -6.92 30.76 26.40
C GLN A 31 -6.35 32.07 25.83
N PHE A 32 -7.10 32.71 24.95
CA PHE A 32 -6.63 33.90 24.25
C PHE A 32 -6.48 35.12 25.19
N ASN A 33 -5.45 35.91 24.95
CA ASN A 33 -5.23 37.19 25.63
C ASN A 33 -6.24 38.26 25.15
N GLU A 34 -6.79 38.07 23.96
CA GLU A 34 -7.73 39.01 23.34
C GLU A 34 -9.16 38.45 23.34
N LYS A 35 -10.12 39.29 23.63
CA LYS A 35 -11.54 39.01 23.46
C LYS A 35 -12.06 39.85 22.30
N VAL A 36 -12.57 39.18 21.28
CA VAL A 36 -13.16 39.83 20.12
C VAL A 36 -14.67 39.71 20.21
N VAL A 37 -15.35 40.84 20.17
CA VAL A 37 -16.83 40.94 20.27
C VAL A 37 -17.33 41.75 19.09
N GLY A 38 -18.32 41.22 18.39
CA GLY A 38 -19.01 41.89 17.28
C GLY A 38 -19.14 41.02 16.04
N ILE A 39 -20.10 41.34 15.18
CA ILE A 39 -20.31 40.70 13.90
C ILE A 39 -19.10 40.99 13.00
N ASP A 40 -18.63 40.03 12.25
CA ASP A 40 -17.49 40.10 11.31
C ASP A 40 -16.12 40.45 11.94
N LYS A 41 -16.01 40.44 13.25
CA LYS A 41 -14.73 40.56 13.94
C LYS A 41 -14.01 39.19 13.93
N LYS A 42 -12.71 39.19 13.62
CA LYS A 42 -11.88 37.97 13.56
C LYS A 42 -10.83 38.00 14.66
N LEU A 43 -10.70 36.86 15.36
CA LEU A 43 -9.59 36.58 16.24
C LEU A 43 -8.50 35.85 15.39
N LEU A 44 -7.32 36.44 15.32
CA LEU A 44 -6.18 35.82 14.64
C LEU A 44 -5.26 35.24 15.70
N PHE A 45 -4.92 33.98 15.55
CA PHE A 45 -3.97 33.31 16.42
C PHE A 45 -3.14 32.31 15.63
N HIS A 46 -2.02 31.91 16.22
CA HIS A 46 -1.11 30.90 15.67
C HIS A 46 -0.78 29.88 16.74
N ILE A 47 -0.71 28.62 16.34
CA ILE A 47 -0.17 27.52 17.15
C ILE A 47 0.97 26.90 16.37
N ARG A 48 2.13 26.78 17.01
CA ARG A 48 3.30 26.07 16.49
C ARG A 48 3.62 24.91 17.41
N TYR A 49 3.88 23.76 16.84
CA TYR A 49 4.34 22.59 17.59
C TYR A 49 5.25 21.72 16.73
N GLU A 50 5.96 20.82 17.39
CA GLU A 50 6.76 19.78 16.75
C GLU A 50 6.04 18.45 16.87
N ASN A 51 6.00 17.71 15.77
CA ASN A 51 5.50 16.34 15.75
C ASN A 51 6.40 15.49 14.85
N LYS A 52 7.08 14.51 15.47
CA LYS A 52 8.03 13.62 14.77
C LYS A 52 7.34 12.54 13.95
N ASP A 53 6.05 12.31 14.15
CA ASP A 53 5.32 11.27 13.43
C ASP A 53 4.90 11.71 12.02
N ILE A 54 4.89 13.02 11.75
CA ILE A 54 4.52 13.58 10.43
C ILE A 54 5.59 13.26 9.37
N ALA A 55 6.87 13.23 9.73
CA ALA A 55 7.96 12.98 8.81
C ALA A 55 8.92 11.94 9.38
N ARG A 56 9.13 10.86 8.64
CA ARG A 56 9.99 9.73 9.04
C ARG A 56 11.04 9.47 7.99
N GLN A 57 12.24 9.18 8.41
CA GLN A 57 13.29 8.72 7.52
C GLN A 57 13.42 7.20 7.62
N LEU A 58 13.26 6.54 6.48
CA LEU A 58 13.41 5.11 6.31
C LEU A 58 14.53 4.84 5.30
N GLY A 59 15.73 4.59 5.79
CA GLY A 59 16.91 4.48 4.93
C GLY A 59 17.18 5.79 4.17
N ASN A 60 17.10 5.74 2.84
CA ASN A 60 17.32 6.89 1.95
C ASN A 60 16.03 7.62 1.57
N ILE A 61 14.89 7.18 2.10
CA ILE A 61 13.58 7.78 1.80
C ILE A 61 13.07 8.54 3.01
N TRP A 62 12.49 9.70 2.77
CA TRP A 62 11.65 10.42 3.72
C TRP A 62 10.19 10.22 3.35
N GLU A 63 9.41 9.74 4.29
CA GLU A 63 7.96 9.65 4.18
C GLU A 63 7.31 10.75 5.02
N ILE A 64 6.33 11.44 4.45
CA ILE A 64 5.54 12.46 5.10
C ILE A 64 4.09 12.03 5.07
N HIS A 65 3.48 11.96 6.26
CA HIS A 65 2.07 11.67 6.42
C HIS A 65 1.41 12.80 7.22
N ILE A 66 0.51 13.54 6.57
CA ILE A 66 -0.33 14.54 7.22
C ILE A 66 -1.74 14.01 7.26
N PRO A 67 -2.32 13.76 8.45
CA PRO A 67 -3.67 13.22 8.59
C PRO A 67 -4.71 14.08 7.89
N GLY A 68 -5.76 13.45 7.40
CA GLY A 68 -6.95 14.13 6.92
C GLY A 68 -7.72 14.81 8.06
N ILE A 69 -8.75 15.55 7.69
CA ILE A 69 -9.65 16.22 8.61
C ILE A 69 -11.06 15.67 8.49
N GLU A 70 -11.82 15.72 9.57
CA GLU A 70 -13.24 15.43 9.54
C GLU A 70 -14.00 16.49 8.72
N ASN A 71 -15.09 16.08 8.08
CA ASN A 71 -15.96 17.01 7.38
C ASN A 71 -16.83 17.78 8.38
N ASP A 72 -16.27 18.84 8.94
CA ASP A 72 -16.96 19.74 9.88
C ASP A 72 -17.39 21.02 9.14
N GLU A 73 -18.71 21.27 9.09
CA GLU A 73 -19.28 22.46 8.45
C GLU A 73 -18.93 23.76 9.19
N SER A 74 -18.59 23.67 10.49
CA SER A 74 -18.14 24.84 11.26
C SER A 74 -16.73 25.29 10.87
N LEU A 75 -15.93 24.39 10.26
CA LEU A 75 -14.63 24.70 9.72
C LEU A 75 -14.78 25.32 8.32
N GLY A 76 -14.66 26.63 8.23
CA GLY A 76 -14.75 27.37 6.97
C GLY A 76 -13.64 27.01 5.96
N GLU A 77 -12.93 28.00 5.46
CA GLU A 77 -11.75 27.75 4.61
C GLU A 77 -10.63 27.12 5.43
N TYR A 78 -10.14 25.99 4.94
CA TYR A 78 -9.00 25.28 5.52
C TYR A 78 -8.02 24.89 4.41
N SER A 79 -6.75 25.03 4.68
CA SER A 79 -5.72 24.58 3.74
C SER A 79 -4.44 24.21 4.47
N VAL A 80 -3.72 23.26 3.89
CA VAL A 80 -2.38 22.85 4.35
C VAL A 80 -1.38 23.22 3.27
N SER A 81 -0.22 23.71 3.68
CA SER A 81 0.93 23.92 2.81
C SER A 81 2.12 23.13 3.35
N LEU A 82 2.72 22.30 2.51
CA LEU A 82 3.91 21.51 2.83
C LEU A 82 5.16 22.24 2.34
N GLN A 83 6.12 22.44 3.23
CA GLN A 83 7.44 22.96 2.91
C GLN A 83 8.49 21.98 3.45
N THR A 84 9.36 21.52 2.56
CA THR A 84 10.47 20.63 2.92
C THR A 84 11.79 21.39 2.92
N PRO A 85 12.76 20.95 3.75
CA PRO A 85 14.12 21.51 3.70
C PRO A 85 14.75 21.36 2.30
N ALA A 86 15.60 22.30 1.92
CA ALA A 86 16.33 22.24 0.65
C ALA A 86 17.26 21.00 0.52
N SER A 87 17.60 20.39 1.65
CA SER A 87 18.40 19.17 1.71
C SER A 87 17.61 17.88 1.49
N PHE A 88 16.27 17.96 1.39
CA PHE A 88 15.47 16.79 1.06
C PHE A 88 15.79 16.29 -0.35
N PRO A 89 15.78 14.97 -0.56
CA PRO A 89 15.87 14.42 -1.90
C PRO A 89 14.69 14.87 -2.77
N ALA A 90 14.76 14.55 -4.06
CA ALA A 90 13.66 14.85 -4.96
C ALA A 90 12.37 14.14 -4.51
N ASN A 91 11.23 14.79 -4.75
CA ASN A 91 9.92 14.18 -4.52
C ASN A 91 9.74 12.97 -5.44
N ALA A 92 9.40 11.84 -4.88
CA ALA A 92 9.13 10.60 -5.59
C ALA A 92 7.65 10.49 -5.96
N TYR A 93 6.77 10.62 -4.95
CA TYR A 93 5.33 10.73 -5.16
C TYR A 93 4.69 11.64 -4.11
N MET A 94 3.45 12.05 -4.40
CA MET A 94 2.63 12.86 -3.52
C MET A 94 1.16 12.63 -3.85
N THR A 95 0.38 12.26 -2.83
CA THR A 95 -1.06 11.98 -3.02
C THR A 95 -1.89 12.57 -1.87
N PRO A 96 -3.02 13.25 -2.17
CA PRO A 96 -3.40 13.75 -3.50
C PRO A 96 -2.41 14.78 -4.00
N LEU A 97 -2.34 15.01 -5.30
CA LEU A 97 -1.56 16.12 -5.85
C LEU A 97 -2.08 17.45 -5.29
N PRO A 98 -1.21 18.43 -4.97
CA PRO A 98 -1.64 19.71 -4.44
C PRO A 98 -2.49 20.47 -5.47
N ALA A 99 -3.49 21.21 -5.00
CA ALA A 99 -4.33 22.05 -5.85
C ALA A 99 -3.54 23.18 -6.54
N SER A 100 -2.53 23.71 -5.85
CA SER A 100 -1.58 24.67 -6.45
C SER A 100 -0.27 24.71 -5.66
N GLY A 101 0.85 24.69 -6.34
CA GLY A 101 2.18 24.70 -5.71
C GLY A 101 2.37 23.56 -4.72
N SER A 102 2.41 23.86 -3.42
CA SER A 102 2.48 22.87 -2.32
C SER A 102 1.29 22.99 -1.37
N ARG A 103 0.12 23.41 -1.88
CA ARG A 103 -1.08 23.69 -1.07
C ARG A 103 -2.22 22.75 -1.41
N TRP A 104 -2.85 22.20 -0.39
CA TRP A 104 -4.05 21.36 -0.43
C TRP A 104 -5.25 22.09 0.15
N THR A 105 -6.43 21.85 -0.42
CA THR A 105 -7.70 22.43 0.04
C THR A 105 -8.38 21.56 1.08
N LYS A 106 -9.41 22.10 1.73
CA LYS A 106 -10.27 21.37 2.69
C LYS A 106 -10.84 20.09 2.08
N GLU A 107 -11.34 20.17 0.86
CA GLU A 107 -12.00 19.06 0.16
C GLU A 107 -11.03 17.89 -0.08
N GLN A 108 -9.78 18.19 -0.43
CA GLN A 108 -8.74 17.17 -0.60
C GLN A 108 -8.39 16.49 0.73
N LEU A 109 -8.36 17.25 1.82
CA LEU A 109 -8.00 16.73 3.15
C LEU A 109 -9.09 15.91 3.80
N ILE A 110 -10.37 16.19 3.50
CA ILE A 110 -11.52 15.37 3.94
C ILE A 110 -11.47 13.98 3.30
N GLN A 111 -10.90 13.83 2.11
CA GLN A 111 -10.81 12.57 1.39
C GLN A 111 -9.71 11.62 1.91
N GLY A 112 -8.74 12.07 2.71
CA GLY A 112 -7.75 11.16 3.26
C GLY A 112 -6.39 11.73 3.65
N GLY A 113 -6.19 13.00 3.83
CA GLY A 113 -4.89 13.57 4.22
C GLY A 113 -3.86 13.62 3.07
N ILE A 114 -2.59 13.83 3.43
CA ILE A 114 -1.49 13.96 2.46
C ILE A 114 -0.43 12.91 2.75
N ASN A 115 -0.05 12.17 1.72
CA ASN A 115 1.09 11.25 1.76
C ASN A 115 2.10 11.66 0.71
N ALA A 116 3.36 11.76 1.09
CA ALA A 116 4.43 12.09 0.19
C ALA A 116 5.68 11.30 0.53
N ALA A 117 6.45 10.90 -0.50
CA ALA A 117 7.77 10.33 -0.33
C ALA A 117 8.82 11.12 -1.12
N TYR A 118 9.99 11.23 -0.52
CA TYR A 118 11.15 11.90 -1.09
C TYR A 118 12.33 10.93 -1.07
N GLY A 119 12.99 10.73 -2.21
CA GLY A 119 14.09 9.78 -2.41
C GLY A 119 13.81 8.82 -3.55
N GLU A 120 14.81 8.06 -3.97
CA GLU A 120 14.72 7.20 -5.16
C GLU A 120 14.40 5.76 -4.81
N PHE A 121 15.01 5.20 -3.77
CA PHE A 121 14.84 3.81 -3.38
C PHE A 121 15.01 3.60 -1.88
N GLN A 122 14.43 2.50 -1.40
CA GLN A 122 14.62 1.97 -0.07
C GLN A 122 15.29 0.60 -0.14
N SER A 123 16.17 0.28 0.82
CA SER A 123 16.87 -1.00 0.87
C SER A 123 16.44 -1.83 2.05
N TYR A 124 16.23 -3.12 1.82
CA TYR A 124 15.89 -4.10 2.83
C TYR A 124 16.82 -5.30 2.77
N ILE A 125 16.98 -5.96 3.90
CA ILE A 125 17.54 -7.31 4.00
C ILE A 125 16.38 -8.23 4.38
N ALA A 126 16.14 -9.26 3.57
CA ALA A 126 15.12 -10.26 3.83
C ALA A 126 15.74 -11.66 4.01
N ASN A 127 15.23 -12.39 5.00
CA ASN A 127 15.53 -13.80 5.17
C ASN A 127 14.22 -14.57 5.00
N LEU A 128 14.01 -15.15 3.82
CA LEU A 128 12.81 -15.93 3.52
C LEU A 128 13.04 -17.38 3.94
N THR A 129 12.19 -17.92 4.79
CA THR A 129 12.24 -19.31 5.21
C THR A 129 11.10 -20.11 4.59
N TYR A 130 11.44 -21.22 3.94
CA TYR A 130 10.51 -22.12 3.30
C TYR A 130 10.64 -23.49 3.94
N ASN A 131 9.55 -24.03 4.50
CA ASN A 131 9.49 -25.40 4.98
C ASN A 131 9.01 -26.29 3.83
N LEU A 132 9.84 -27.24 3.41
CA LEU A 132 9.55 -28.19 2.34
C LEU A 132 9.40 -29.58 2.91
N GLU A 133 8.27 -30.23 2.61
CA GLU A 133 7.94 -31.55 3.09
C GLU A 133 7.58 -32.53 1.96
N ASN A 134 8.03 -33.76 2.08
CA ASN A 134 7.63 -34.86 1.23
C ASN A 134 6.95 -35.95 2.05
N ASP A 135 5.64 -35.94 2.11
CA ASP A 135 4.80 -36.91 2.82
C ASP A 135 4.74 -38.29 2.18
N THR A 136 5.26 -38.44 0.94
CA THR A 136 5.15 -39.67 0.17
C THR A 136 6.23 -40.68 0.54
N LEU A 137 6.07 -41.91 0.07
CA LEU A 137 7.04 -42.99 0.23
C LEU A 137 8.09 -43.07 -0.90
N SER A 138 8.07 -42.10 -1.81
CA SER A 138 9.01 -42.02 -2.93
C SER A 138 9.64 -40.64 -3.02
N PRO A 139 10.81 -40.48 -3.64
CA PRO A 139 11.41 -39.16 -3.88
C PRO A 139 10.45 -38.25 -4.66
N LYS A 140 10.43 -36.94 -4.31
CA LYS A 140 9.59 -35.93 -4.93
C LYS A 140 10.40 -34.69 -5.24
N MET A 141 10.19 -34.13 -6.44
CA MET A 141 10.66 -32.79 -6.76
C MET A 141 9.69 -31.75 -6.21
N THR A 142 10.21 -30.76 -5.54
CA THR A 142 9.46 -29.59 -5.06
C THR A 142 10.21 -28.32 -5.40
N THR A 143 9.53 -27.18 -5.37
CA THR A 143 10.11 -25.89 -5.75
C THR A 143 9.72 -24.82 -4.73
N ILE A 144 10.60 -23.83 -4.59
CA ILE A 144 10.29 -22.55 -3.95
C ILE A 144 10.40 -21.43 -4.98
N THR A 145 9.65 -20.36 -4.73
CA THR A 145 9.69 -19.14 -5.54
C THR A 145 10.41 -18.06 -4.74
N ILE A 146 11.46 -17.48 -5.33
CA ILE A 146 12.16 -16.32 -4.78
C ILE A 146 11.77 -15.11 -5.64
N PRO A 147 11.51 -13.94 -5.02
CA PRO A 147 11.05 -12.76 -5.73
C PRO A 147 11.89 -12.37 -6.92
N ALA A 148 11.26 -11.78 -7.93
CA ALA A 148 11.86 -11.28 -9.15
C ALA A 148 12.31 -9.82 -9.06
N ASP A 149 13.17 -9.40 -9.99
CA ASP A 149 13.26 -7.99 -10.36
C ASP A 149 11.96 -7.56 -11.04
N THR A 150 11.49 -6.38 -10.68
CA THR A 150 10.31 -5.74 -11.29
C THR A 150 10.63 -4.30 -11.68
N ALA A 151 9.67 -3.60 -12.25
CA ALA A 151 9.82 -2.17 -12.48
C ALA A 151 10.13 -1.40 -11.19
N TYR A 152 9.65 -1.88 -10.05
CA TYR A 152 9.71 -1.19 -8.77
C TYR A 152 10.61 -1.87 -7.72
N GLN A 153 11.30 -2.96 -8.07
CA GLN A 153 12.27 -3.58 -7.16
C GLN A 153 13.45 -4.21 -7.90
N THR A 154 14.57 -4.32 -7.18
CA THR A 154 15.74 -5.12 -7.57
C THR A 154 16.05 -6.08 -6.46
N ILE A 155 16.32 -7.34 -6.82
CA ILE A 155 16.66 -8.42 -5.90
C ILE A 155 18.10 -8.87 -6.14
N SER A 156 18.91 -8.88 -5.08
CA SER A 156 20.19 -9.56 -5.05
C SER A 156 20.10 -10.76 -4.10
N ILE A 157 20.38 -11.96 -4.63
CA ILE A 157 20.35 -13.19 -3.84
C ILE A 157 21.75 -13.42 -3.26
N ASP A 158 21.90 -13.24 -1.94
CA ASP A 158 23.18 -13.46 -1.27
C ASP A 158 23.47 -14.96 -1.09
N SER A 159 22.46 -15.71 -0.68
CA SER A 159 22.56 -17.17 -0.52
C SER A 159 21.20 -17.85 -0.49
N VAL A 160 21.19 -19.13 -0.90
CA VAL A 160 20.06 -20.04 -0.72
C VAL A 160 20.61 -21.31 -0.08
N THR A 161 20.14 -21.64 1.11
CA THR A 161 20.67 -22.77 1.91
C THR A 161 19.53 -23.67 2.40
N PRO A 162 19.60 -24.99 2.17
CA PRO A 162 20.61 -25.71 1.39
C PRO A 162 20.61 -25.32 -0.09
N LYS A 163 21.71 -25.58 -0.77
CA LYS A 163 21.85 -25.29 -2.20
C LYS A 163 20.80 -26.06 -3.02
N PRO A 164 20.03 -25.38 -3.88
CA PRO A 164 19.06 -26.06 -4.75
C PRO A 164 19.74 -26.93 -5.82
N LYS A 165 19.01 -27.92 -6.31
CA LYS A 165 19.44 -28.76 -7.44
C LYS A 165 19.53 -27.96 -8.75
N GLU A 166 18.56 -27.05 -8.94
CA GLU A 166 18.45 -26.15 -10.08
C GLU A 166 17.85 -24.80 -9.65
N MET A 167 18.27 -23.72 -10.30
CA MET A 167 17.66 -22.39 -10.19
C MET A 167 17.45 -21.80 -11.57
N LYS A 168 16.22 -21.40 -11.89
CA LYS A 168 15.88 -20.78 -13.17
C LYS A 168 14.78 -19.73 -12.99
N LYS A 169 14.67 -18.80 -13.95
CA LYS A 169 13.56 -17.86 -13.99
C LYS A 169 12.35 -18.48 -14.69
N ASP A 170 11.16 -18.22 -14.15
CA ASP A 170 9.90 -18.50 -14.83
C ASP A 170 9.55 -17.41 -15.87
N ALA A 171 8.40 -17.55 -16.51
CA ALA A 171 7.92 -16.59 -17.52
C ALA A 171 7.53 -15.21 -16.94
N ASP A 172 7.33 -15.12 -15.63
CA ASP A 172 7.01 -13.88 -14.92
C ASP A 172 8.24 -13.25 -14.26
N GLY A 173 9.43 -13.87 -14.48
CA GLY A 173 10.72 -13.41 -13.99
C GLY A 173 11.10 -13.90 -12.60
N ASN A 174 10.22 -14.64 -11.91
CA ASN A 174 10.50 -15.19 -10.59
C ASN A 174 11.61 -16.24 -10.64
N TRP A 175 12.48 -16.27 -9.62
CA TRP A 175 13.44 -17.32 -9.46
C TRP A 175 12.79 -18.56 -8.87
N ILE A 176 12.83 -19.67 -9.60
CA ILE A 176 12.34 -20.98 -9.17
C ILE A 176 13.53 -21.85 -8.77
N ALA A 177 13.65 -22.15 -7.48
CA ALA A 177 14.67 -23.06 -6.96
C ALA A 177 14.07 -24.44 -6.71
N SER A 178 14.67 -25.49 -7.28
CA SER A 178 14.16 -26.86 -7.26
C SER A 178 14.95 -27.72 -6.29
N TYR A 179 14.24 -28.56 -5.52
CA TYR A 179 14.78 -29.48 -4.56
C TYR A 179 14.23 -30.89 -4.81
N GLU A 180 15.07 -31.90 -4.66
CA GLU A 180 14.67 -33.29 -4.65
C GLU A 180 14.66 -33.78 -3.21
N LEU A 181 13.48 -34.06 -2.68
CA LEU A 181 13.29 -34.58 -1.34
C LEU A 181 13.15 -36.10 -1.38
N THR A 182 13.88 -36.80 -0.52
CA THR A 182 13.70 -38.24 -0.33
C THR A 182 12.36 -38.52 0.35
N ALA A 183 11.96 -39.82 0.41
CA ALA A 183 10.74 -40.22 1.10
C ALA A 183 10.71 -39.69 2.55
N LYS A 184 9.60 -39.09 2.97
CA LYS A 184 9.38 -38.57 4.34
C LYS A 184 10.40 -37.55 4.82
N GLN A 185 11.05 -36.85 3.89
CA GLN A 185 12.02 -35.80 4.21
C GLN A 185 11.35 -34.46 4.38
N THR A 186 11.77 -33.71 5.41
CA THR A 186 11.45 -32.30 5.63
C THR A 186 12.76 -31.53 5.67
N ILE A 187 12.80 -30.36 5.02
CA ILE A 187 13.95 -29.43 5.06
C ILE A 187 13.46 -27.99 5.16
N ASP A 188 14.22 -27.17 5.86
CA ASP A 188 14.06 -25.72 5.83
C ASP A 188 15.04 -25.13 4.83
N VAL A 189 14.51 -24.29 3.93
CA VAL A 189 15.33 -23.54 2.97
C VAL A 189 15.29 -22.07 3.37
N ILE A 190 16.48 -21.48 3.52
CA ILE A 190 16.63 -20.06 3.85
C ILE A 190 17.25 -19.34 2.64
N ALA A 191 16.51 -18.39 2.08
CA ALA A 191 17.01 -17.46 1.07
C ALA A 191 17.31 -16.10 1.73
N LYS A 192 18.56 -15.65 1.64
CA LYS A 192 19.00 -14.32 2.09
C LYS A 192 19.08 -13.39 0.90
N LEU A 193 18.40 -12.25 1.00
CA LEU A 193 18.19 -11.32 -0.10
C LEU A 193 18.52 -9.90 0.34
N HIS A 194 19.13 -9.13 -0.56
CA HIS A 194 19.07 -7.67 -0.54
C HIS A 194 18.04 -7.19 -1.54
N ILE A 195 17.12 -6.35 -1.08
CA ILE A 195 15.99 -5.85 -1.87
C ILE A 195 16.10 -4.32 -1.91
N GLN A 196 16.01 -3.74 -3.10
CA GLN A 196 15.81 -2.31 -3.27
C GLN A 196 14.44 -2.09 -3.90
N THR A 197 13.61 -1.30 -3.25
CA THR A 197 12.30 -0.89 -3.77
C THR A 197 12.37 0.57 -4.24
N TYR A 198 11.77 0.85 -5.39
CA TYR A 198 11.84 2.14 -6.07
C TYR A 198 10.45 2.77 -6.11
N ASN A 199 10.39 4.09 -5.93
CA ASN A 199 9.15 4.86 -6.02
C ASN A 199 8.78 5.25 -7.47
N LYS A 200 9.70 5.03 -8.42
CA LYS A 200 9.48 5.22 -9.86
C LYS A 200 9.94 4.00 -10.62
N PRO A 201 9.28 3.66 -11.72
CA PRO A 201 9.65 2.49 -12.50
C PRO A 201 11.05 2.64 -13.08
N LYS A 202 11.83 1.56 -13.01
CA LYS A 202 13.17 1.51 -13.61
C LYS A 202 13.07 1.47 -15.13
N PRO A 203 13.86 2.26 -15.86
CA PRO A 203 13.80 2.32 -17.33
C PRO A 203 13.95 0.98 -18.04
N ALA A 204 14.68 0.03 -17.45
CA ALA A 204 14.89 -1.30 -18.02
C ALA A 204 13.61 -2.14 -18.14
N PHE A 205 12.56 -1.80 -17.41
CA PHE A 205 11.26 -2.50 -17.39
C PHE A 205 10.16 -1.75 -18.14
N THR A 206 10.47 -0.60 -18.72
CA THR A 206 9.55 0.10 -19.63
C THR A 206 9.67 -0.52 -21.03
N ASN A 207 8.55 -0.78 -21.70
CA ASN A 207 8.40 -1.46 -22.99
C ASN A 207 8.38 -3.01 -22.93
N GLU A 208 8.00 -3.61 -21.83
CA GLU A 208 7.73 -5.05 -21.79
C GLU A 208 6.57 -5.40 -22.73
N ALA A 209 6.75 -6.45 -23.53
CA ALA A 209 5.67 -7.03 -24.29
C ALA A 209 4.82 -7.90 -23.34
N VAL A 210 3.51 -7.72 -23.36
CA VAL A 210 2.59 -8.52 -22.55
C VAL A 210 1.87 -9.56 -23.41
N ASP A 211 1.79 -10.78 -22.93
CA ASP A 211 0.90 -11.79 -23.48
C ASP A 211 -0.54 -11.53 -23.01
N VAL A 212 -1.26 -10.69 -23.78
CA VAL A 212 -2.65 -10.30 -23.45
C VAL A 212 -3.54 -11.53 -23.24
N GLN A 213 -3.36 -12.58 -24.06
CA GLN A 213 -4.18 -13.77 -23.95
C GLN A 213 -3.93 -14.49 -22.61
N LYS A 214 -2.69 -14.65 -22.18
CA LYS A 214 -2.32 -15.25 -20.90
C LYS A 214 -2.95 -14.50 -19.72
N TYR A 215 -2.87 -13.16 -19.73
CA TYR A 215 -3.27 -12.34 -18.59
C TYR A 215 -4.71 -11.83 -18.62
N THR A 216 -5.53 -12.30 -19.58
CA THR A 216 -6.97 -12.07 -19.61
C THR A 216 -7.80 -13.36 -19.45
N GLN A 217 -7.14 -14.53 -19.34
CA GLN A 217 -7.83 -15.82 -19.18
C GLN A 217 -8.45 -15.97 -17.80
N ALA A 218 -9.57 -16.71 -17.76
CA ALA A 218 -10.17 -17.19 -16.52
C ALA A 218 -9.30 -18.24 -15.83
N ASN A 219 -9.41 -18.32 -14.52
CA ASN A 219 -8.91 -19.44 -13.74
C ASN A 219 -9.89 -19.75 -12.58
N ARG A 220 -9.47 -20.62 -11.66
CA ARG A 220 -10.27 -21.05 -10.52
C ARG A 220 -10.75 -19.91 -9.62
N TYR A 221 -9.96 -18.84 -9.47
CA TYR A 221 -10.22 -17.72 -8.56
C TYR A 221 -10.62 -16.44 -9.31
N TRP A 222 -10.41 -16.40 -10.60
CA TRP A 222 -10.73 -15.27 -11.48
C TRP A 222 -11.71 -15.71 -12.54
N GLU A 223 -12.98 -15.79 -12.15
CA GLU A 223 -14.08 -16.39 -12.93
C GLU A 223 -14.57 -15.40 -13.99
N THR A 224 -13.70 -14.99 -14.90
CA THR A 224 -13.94 -13.94 -15.91
C THR A 224 -15.13 -14.25 -16.85
N ASN A 225 -15.49 -15.52 -17.00
CA ASN A 225 -16.58 -15.97 -17.87
C ASN A 225 -17.94 -15.96 -17.16
N ASP A 226 -18.00 -15.72 -15.85
CA ASP A 226 -19.25 -15.65 -15.12
C ASP A 226 -20.04 -14.38 -15.49
N SER A 227 -21.37 -14.51 -15.57
CA SER A 227 -22.25 -13.43 -16.00
C SER A 227 -22.18 -12.19 -15.10
N LYS A 228 -22.04 -12.37 -13.78
CA LYS A 228 -21.91 -11.27 -12.82
C LYS A 228 -20.62 -10.50 -13.04
N ILE A 229 -19.49 -11.21 -13.24
CA ILE A 229 -18.21 -10.60 -13.53
C ILE A 229 -18.25 -9.86 -14.86
N GLN A 230 -18.87 -10.45 -15.90
CA GLN A 230 -19.06 -9.81 -17.20
C GLN A 230 -19.93 -8.54 -17.13
N GLU A 231 -20.96 -8.52 -16.31
CA GLU A 231 -21.79 -7.33 -16.08
C GLU A 231 -20.99 -6.22 -15.38
N LEU A 232 -20.18 -6.57 -14.38
CA LEU A 232 -19.29 -5.63 -13.72
C LEU A 232 -18.24 -5.07 -14.68
N ALA A 233 -17.64 -5.90 -15.51
CA ALA A 233 -16.65 -5.48 -16.51
C ALA A 233 -17.23 -4.52 -17.56
N LYS A 234 -18.49 -4.68 -17.95
CA LYS A 234 -19.20 -3.72 -18.82
C LYS A 234 -19.43 -2.37 -18.15
N LYS A 235 -19.62 -2.35 -16.83
CA LYS A 235 -19.90 -1.15 -16.05
C LYS A 235 -18.62 -0.42 -15.63
N TYR A 236 -17.58 -1.18 -15.27
CA TYR A 236 -16.30 -0.67 -14.80
C TYR A 236 -15.20 -1.04 -15.80
N THR A 237 -14.93 -0.14 -16.75
CA THR A 237 -14.08 -0.39 -17.91
C THR A 237 -12.64 0.10 -17.76
N THR A 238 -12.31 0.75 -16.66
CA THR A 238 -10.97 1.27 -16.38
C THR A 238 -10.41 0.71 -15.08
N PRO A 239 -9.09 0.52 -14.95
CA PRO A 239 -8.48 0.03 -13.72
C PRO A 239 -8.89 0.83 -12.48
N ARG A 240 -8.95 2.17 -12.58
CA ARG A 240 -9.40 3.06 -11.50
C ARG A 240 -10.85 2.78 -11.09
N ALA A 241 -11.77 2.68 -12.04
CA ALA A 241 -13.18 2.42 -11.73
C ALA A 241 -13.37 1.04 -11.08
N ILE A 242 -12.59 0.04 -11.50
CA ILE A 242 -12.56 -1.30 -10.89
C ILE A 242 -12.02 -1.23 -9.45
N TYR A 243 -10.89 -0.56 -9.25
CA TYR A 243 -10.30 -0.36 -7.93
C TYR A 243 -11.28 0.31 -6.97
N GLU A 244 -11.90 1.40 -7.37
CA GLU A 244 -12.88 2.11 -6.54
C GLU A 244 -14.13 1.26 -6.24
N TYR A 245 -14.56 0.44 -7.18
CA TYR A 245 -15.67 -0.49 -6.96
C TYR A 245 -15.30 -1.54 -5.92
N VAL A 246 -14.15 -2.22 -6.07
CA VAL A 246 -13.69 -3.27 -5.15
C VAL A 246 -13.48 -2.71 -3.74
N THR A 247 -12.77 -1.59 -3.64
CA THR A 247 -12.49 -0.93 -2.36
C THR A 247 -13.76 -0.55 -1.58
N ARG A 248 -14.84 -0.19 -2.26
CA ARG A 248 -16.13 0.17 -1.63
C ARG A 248 -17.06 -1.01 -1.39
N THR A 249 -16.91 -2.09 -2.17
CA THR A 249 -17.82 -3.24 -2.12
C THR A 249 -17.46 -4.23 -1.04
N LEU A 250 -16.16 -4.50 -0.89
CA LEU A 250 -15.66 -5.46 0.08
C LEU A 250 -15.36 -4.79 1.42
N SER A 251 -15.43 -5.56 2.49
CA SER A 251 -14.98 -5.17 3.82
C SER A 251 -13.95 -6.17 4.32
N TYR A 252 -12.87 -5.66 4.88
CA TYR A 252 -11.80 -6.51 5.38
C TYR A 252 -12.22 -7.21 6.67
N LEU A 253 -12.02 -8.53 6.73
CA LEU A 253 -12.28 -9.35 7.91
C LEU A 253 -11.09 -9.23 8.88
N GLU A 254 -11.25 -8.47 9.94
CA GLU A 254 -10.28 -8.41 11.02
C GLU A 254 -10.34 -9.71 11.85
N ASN A 255 -9.18 -10.20 12.29
CA ASN A 255 -9.05 -11.40 13.14
C ASN A 255 -9.52 -12.71 12.48
N ASP A 256 -9.19 -12.91 11.21
CA ASP A 256 -9.33 -14.25 10.62
C ASP A 256 -8.39 -15.23 11.32
N THR A 257 -8.92 -15.95 12.33
CA THR A 257 -8.20 -16.99 13.07
C THR A 257 -8.26 -18.36 12.37
N ASN A 258 -9.04 -18.46 11.33
CA ASN A 258 -9.13 -19.65 10.49
C ASN A 258 -8.25 -19.41 9.25
N GLU A 259 -7.49 -20.42 8.86
CA GLU A 259 -6.89 -20.51 7.53
C GLU A 259 -8.05 -20.54 6.50
N SER A 260 -8.59 -19.36 6.18
CA SER A 260 -9.75 -19.26 5.31
C SER A 260 -9.35 -19.75 3.93
N ILE A 261 -10.13 -20.70 3.42
CA ILE A 261 -9.96 -21.18 2.05
C ILE A 261 -10.25 -20.02 1.11
N ARG A 262 -9.29 -19.67 0.26
CA ARG A 262 -9.44 -18.64 -0.78
C ARG A 262 -10.72 -18.87 -1.59
N LYS A 263 -11.61 -17.87 -1.62
CA LYS A 263 -12.98 -17.96 -2.16
C LYS A 263 -13.08 -17.63 -3.65
N GLY A 264 -12.11 -16.87 -4.18
CA GLY A 264 -12.17 -16.32 -5.54
C GLY A 264 -13.11 -15.11 -5.67
N ALA A 265 -13.20 -14.56 -6.88
CA ALA A 265 -13.96 -13.33 -7.13
C ALA A 265 -15.47 -13.50 -6.89
N LEU A 266 -16.05 -14.62 -7.29
CA LEU A 266 -17.48 -14.91 -7.03
C LEU A 266 -17.76 -15.13 -5.55
N GLY A 267 -16.85 -15.78 -4.82
CA GLY A 267 -16.96 -15.95 -3.38
C GLY A 267 -16.89 -14.60 -2.64
N ALA A 268 -16.01 -13.69 -3.07
CA ALA A 268 -15.94 -12.33 -2.56
C ALA A 268 -17.25 -11.55 -2.77
N LEU A 269 -17.86 -11.68 -3.96
CA LEU A 269 -19.17 -11.06 -4.25
C LEU A 269 -20.34 -11.69 -3.47
N ALA A 270 -20.25 -12.98 -3.13
CA ALA A 270 -21.29 -13.67 -2.36
C ALA A 270 -21.26 -13.31 -0.88
N ASP A 271 -20.07 -13.06 -0.32
CA ASP A 271 -19.86 -12.68 1.07
C ASP A 271 -18.82 -11.54 1.19
N PRO A 272 -19.23 -10.29 0.82
CA PRO A 272 -18.34 -9.15 0.80
C PRO A 272 -17.76 -8.76 2.17
N ALA A 273 -18.44 -9.12 3.25
CA ALA A 273 -18.06 -8.74 4.62
C ALA A 273 -16.93 -9.61 5.21
N SER A 274 -16.61 -10.73 4.56
CA SER A 274 -15.60 -11.70 5.03
C SER A 274 -14.44 -11.79 4.04
N SER A 275 -13.89 -10.66 3.60
CA SER A 275 -12.83 -10.62 2.59
C SER A 275 -11.47 -10.34 3.22
N VAL A 276 -10.43 -11.03 2.76
CA VAL A 276 -9.03 -10.72 3.07
C VAL A 276 -8.30 -10.28 1.80
N CYS A 277 -6.99 -10.07 1.85
CA CYS A 277 -6.24 -9.52 0.72
C CYS A 277 -6.42 -10.32 -0.59
N THR A 278 -6.58 -11.64 -0.51
CA THR A 278 -6.81 -12.49 -1.68
C THR A 278 -8.15 -12.20 -2.36
N GLU A 279 -9.23 -12.01 -1.63
CA GLU A 279 -10.56 -11.70 -2.19
C GLU A 279 -10.61 -10.32 -2.87
N PHE A 280 -9.95 -9.31 -2.27
CA PHE A 280 -9.81 -8.00 -2.90
C PHE A 280 -9.04 -8.09 -4.21
N THR A 281 -7.93 -8.83 -4.20
CA THR A 281 -7.08 -9.07 -5.37
C THR A 281 -7.82 -9.85 -6.44
N ASP A 282 -8.52 -10.92 -6.07
CA ASP A 282 -9.27 -11.78 -6.99
C ASP A 282 -10.38 -11.05 -7.70
N LEU A 283 -11.15 -10.25 -6.96
CA LEU A 283 -12.26 -9.51 -7.56
C LEU A 283 -11.75 -8.43 -8.53
N PHE A 284 -10.67 -7.72 -8.17
CA PHE A 284 -10.04 -6.76 -9.08
C PHE A 284 -9.59 -7.44 -10.38
N ILE A 285 -8.82 -8.52 -10.26
CA ILE A 285 -8.26 -9.23 -11.42
C ILE A 285 -9.36 -9.83 -12.30
N ALA A 286 -10.38 -10.43 -11.70
CA ALA A 286 -11.48 -11.02 -12.47
C ALA A 286 -12.21 -9.99 -13.32
N ILE A 287 -12.56 -8.83 -12.74
CA ILE A 287 -13.22 -7.74 -13.47
C ILE A 287 -12.29 -7.14 -14.53
N ALA A 288 -11.02 -6.88 -14.20
CA ALA A 288 -10.04 -6.33 -15.13
C ALA A 288 -9.85 -7.24 -16.34
N ARG A 289 -9.63 -8.53 -16.11
CA ARG A 289 -9.50 -9.54 -17.18
C ARG A 289 -10.75 -9.65 -18.05
N ALA A 290 -11.93 -9.65 -17.43
CA ALA A 290 -13.21 -9.68 -18.15
C ALA A 290 -13.44 -8.42 -19.00
N ALA A 291 -12.88 -7.27 -18.58
CA ALA A 291 -12.86 -6.02 -19.35
C ALA A 291 -11.77 -6.01 -20.45
N GLY A 292 -10.98 -7.07 -20.60
CA GLY A 292 -9.88 -7.15 -21.56
C GLY A 292 -8.59 -6.48 -21.11
N ILE A 293 -8.48 -6.10 -19.84
CA ILE A 293 -7.30 -5.50 -19.25
C ILE A 293 -6.42 -6.63 -18.68
N PRO A 294 -5.18 -6.82 -19.18
CA PRO A 294 -4.28 -7.81 -18.62
C PRO A 294 -4.00 -7.52 -17.15
N ALA A 295 -4.23 -8.50 -16.28
CA ALA A 295 -4.03 -8.36 -14.85
C ALA A 295 -3.45 -9.64 -14.25
N ARG A 296 -2.66 -9.50 -13.18
CA ARG A 296 -2.03 -10.60 -12.45
C ARG A 296 -1.99 -10.33 -10.94
N GLU A 297 -1.83 -11.39 -10.17
CA GLU A 297 -1.61 -11.34 -8.74
C GLU A 297 -0.11 -11.21 -8.45
N VAL A 298 0.20 -10.43 -7.44
CA VAL A 298 1.50 -10.41 -6.79
C VAL A 298 1.32 -10.86 -5.34
N ILE A 299 2.16 -11.79 -4.90
CA ILE A 299 2.27 -12.23 -3.52
C ILE A 299 3.63 -11.76 -3.01
N GLY A 300 3.63 -11.08 -1.87
CA GLY A 300 4.84 -10.52 -1.29
C GLY A 300 4.70 -10.24 0.19
N TYR A 301 5.62 -9.43 0.70
CA TYR A 301 5.61 -9.02 2.09
C TYR A 301 5.30 -7.54 2.19
N ALA A 302 4.29 -7.21 2.97
CA ALA A 302 3.96 -5.85 3.32
C ALA A 302 4.74 -5.44 4.58
N TYR A 303 5.38 -4.28 4.53
CA TYR A 303 6.07 -3.70 5.67
C TYR A 303 5.70 -2.24 5.84
N THR A 304 5.35 -1.86 7.06
CA THR A 304 5.18 -0.46 7.44
C THR A 304 5.53 -0.26 8.90
N THR A 305 6.05 0.92 9.22
CA THR A 305 6.21 1.38 10.60
C THR A 305 5.01 2.21 11.07
N ASP A 306 4.10 2.56 10.16
CA ASP A 306 2.91 3.33 10.46
C ASP A 306 1.74 2.42 10.89
N LYS A 307 1.70 2.12 12.18
CA LYS A 307 0.63 1.31 12.77
C LYS A 307 -0.72 2.04 12.89
N VAL A 308 -0.73 3.35 12.71
CA VAL A 308 -1.96 4.14 12.77
C VAL A 308 -2.74 4.01 11.48
N SER A 309 -2.06 4.17 10.33
CA SER A 309 -2.68 4.00 9.02
C SER A 309 -2.85 2.52 8.63
N PHE A 310 -2.06 1.61 9.22
CA PHE A 310 -2.07 0.19 8.92
C PHE A 310 -2.19 -0.66 10.20
N PRO A 311 -3.31 -0.58 10.93
CA PRO A 311 -3.48 -1.29 12.20
C PRO A 311 -3.43 -2.82 12.06
N LEU A 312 -3.68 -3.34 10.87
CA LEU A 312 -3.66 -4.78 10.59
C LEU A 312 -2.24 -5.36 10.52
N LEU A 313 -1.22 -4.51 10.32
CA LEU A 313 0.17 -4.93 10.27
C LEU A 313 0.77 -4.96 11.69
N THR A 314 0.32 -5.91 12.51
CA THR A 314 0.78 -6.05 13.91
C THR A 314 2.11 -6.78 14.05
N GLY A 315 2.57 -7.45 13.00
CA GLY A 315 3.83 -8.19 12.94
C GLY A 315 4.93 -7.47 12.18
N SER A 316 6.12 -8.05 12.18
CA SER A 316 7.28 -7.54 11.42
C SER A 316 7.19 -7.85 9.92
N ASP A 317 6.54 -8.98 9.56
CA ASP A 317 6.47 -9.47 8.19
C ASP A 317 5.08 -10.00 7.92
N VAL A 318 4.27 -9.26 7.19
CA VAL A 318 2.93 -9.67 6.81
C VAL A 318 2.93 -10.14 5.37
N LEU A 319 2.64 -11.41 5.15
CA LEU A 319 2.36 -11.94 3.83
C LEU A 319 1.11 -11.27 3.27
N HIS A 320 1.22 -10.73 2.07
CA HIS A 320 0.19 -9.92 1.44
C HIS A 320 0.03 -10.25 -0.04
N ALA A 321 -1.18 -10.07 -0.56
CA ALA A 321 -1.50 -10.20 -1.96
C ALA A 321 -2.10 -8.89 -2.49
N TRP A 322 -1.67 -8.49 -3.68
CA TRP A 322 -2.23 -7.34 -4.40
C TRP A 322 -2.29 -7.59 -5.89
N ALA A 323 -2.95 -6.72 -6.62
CA ALA A 323 -3.09 -6.84 -8.06
C ALA A 323 -2.09 -5.95 -8.82
N GLU A 324 -1.72 -6.41 -10.00
CA GLU A 324 -1.11 -5.58 -11.05
C GLU A 324 -1.97 -5.63 -12.30
N TYR A 325 -2.13 -4.50 -12.97
CA TYR A 325 -2.66 -4.43 -14.31
C TYR A 325 -1.60 -3.90 -15.29
N TYR A 326 -1.71 -4.29 -16.53
CA TYR A 326 -0.81 -3.78 -17.57
C TYR A 326 -1.38 -2.54 -18.21
N ASP A 327 -0.65 -1.44 -18.09
CA ASP A 327 -0.94 -0.17 -18.76
C ASP A 327 -0.31 -0.21 -20.17
N ALA A 328 -1.15 -0.26 -21.20
CA ALA A 328 -0.71 -0.39 -22.59
C ALA A 328 -0.02 0.89 -23.12
N ASP A 329 -0.37 2.06 -22.59
CA ASP A 329 0.22 3.33 -22.99
C ASP A 329 1.61 3.50 -22.38
N LYS A 330 1.76 3.17 -21.10
CA LYS A 330 3.04 3.18 -20.38
C LYS A 330 3.89 1.95 -20.69
N LYS A 331 3.29 0.89 -21.24
CA LYS A 331 3.89 -0.45 -21.45
C LYS A 331 4.53 -0.98 -20.17
N LEU A 332 3.78 -0.94 -19.10
CA LEU A 332 4.26 -1.20 -17.75
C LEU A 332 3.18 -1.92 -16.93
N TRP A 333 3.61 -2.82 -16.06
CA TRP A 333 2.77 -3.36 -15.00
C TRP A 333 2.64 -2.33 -13.87
N ILE A 334 1.41 -1.97 -13.53
CA ILE A 334 1.08 -1.01 -12.48
C ILE A 334 0.46 -1.75 -11.30
N SER A 335 1.06 -1.62 -10.13
CA SER A 335 0.53 -2.20 -8.90
C SER A 335 -0.63 -1.37 -8.37
N VAL A 336 -1.69 -2.05 -7.91
CA VAL A 336 -2.83 -1.46 -7.22
C VAL A 336 -3.20 -2.30 -6.02
N ASP A 337 -3.54 -1.66 -4.92
CA ASP A 337 -3.89 -2.36 -3.69
C ASP A 337 -5.26 -1.93 -3.15
N PRO A 338 -6.35 -2.59 -3.58
CA PRO A 338 -7.67 -2.27 -3.08
C PRO A 338 -7.89 -2.69 -1.61
N THR A 339 -7.10 -3.63 -1.08
CA THR A 339 -7.13 -4.00 0.34
C THR A 339 -6.71 -2.83 1.21
N TRP A 340 -5.54 -2.27 0.92
CA TRP A 340 -5.03 -1.11 1.66
C TRP A 340 -5.85 0.14 1.38
N GLY A 341 -6.40 0.29 0.18
CA GLY A 341 -7.38 1.33 -0.12
C GLY A 341 -8.59 1.29 0.79
N ASN A 342 -9.07 0.09 1.13
CA ASN A 342 -10.18 -0.12 2.07
C ASN A 342 -9.77 0.09 3.53
N THR A 343 -8.70 -0.57 3.98
CA THR A 343 -8.31 -0.65 5.41
C THR A 343 -7.63 0.62 5.90
N ALA A 344 -6.72 1.20 5.13
CA ALA A 344 -6.04 2.45 5.48
C ALA A 344 -6.84 3.70 5.09
N LYS A 345 -7.94 3.54 4.36
CA LYS A 345 -8.76 4.64 3.82
C LYS A 345 -7.94 5.67 3.03
N MET A 346 -6.93 5.17 2.33
CA MET A 346 -6.03 5.93 1.48
C MET A 346 -6.20 5.51 0.02
N ASN A 347 -5.88 6.40 -0.91
CA ASN A 347 -5.91 6.07 -2.32
C ASN A 347 -4.62 5.33 -2.71
N TYR A 348 -4.70 4.00 -2.78
CA TYR A 348 -3.60 3.13 -3.23
C TYR A 348 -3.62 2.84 -4.73
N PHE A 349 -4.35 3.61 -5.50
CA PHE A 349 -4.29 3.59 -6.96
C PHE A 349 -3.27 4.60 -7.47
N ASP A 350 -3.30 5.83 -6.96
CA ASP A 350 -2.44 6.93 -7.47
C ASP A 350 -0.99 6.85 -6.99
N ILE A 351 -0.66 5.98 -6.03
CA ILE A 351 0.70 5.81 -5.51
C ILE A 351 1.62 5.18 -6.57
N PHE A 352 1.08 4.32 -7.43
CA PHE A 352 1.82 3.57 -8.43
C PHE A 352 1.53 4.00 -9.88
N ASP A 353 0.71 5.03 -10.07
CA ASP A 353 0.31 5.52 -11.40
C ASP A 353 1.25 6.62 -11.98
#